data_5c9bc606c24509497925544288923145
#
_entry.id   5c9bc606c24509497925544288923145
#
_cell.length_a   1.000
_cell.length_b   1.000
_cell.length_c   1.000
_cell.angle_alpha   90.00
_cell.angle_beta   90.00
_cell.angle_gamma   90.00
#
_symmetry.space_group_name_H-M   'P 1'
#
loop_
_entity.id
_entity.type
_entity.pdbx_description
1 polymer ?
#
loop_
_entity_poly.entity_id
_entity_poly.type
_entity_poly.pdbx_seq_one_letter_code
_entity_poly.pdbx_strand_id
1 'polypeptide(L)'
;KTISPLRHLKQHTSMRALVKSIFNLVILSICFLISSVIQAQQYDLLIVNGHLIDAKNNIDQKMDIAIKEGKIAAVEKKINPDEGKKVIDAEGLIVSPGLIDMHTHNFHGTQQSRYLANSFTALPPDGFTFRSGVTTVVDAGSPGWRNIEIYKNQTIEQSKTRVLTFLNIVGNGMAGGSLEQNLEDMNPEISAAVAKKYADYVVGFKLAHFSGYDWTPTDRVVKAGSLAGLPVMIDFGGSQPELPLEKLLLEKLRPGDIFTHAYAHVNGRTPIVDEDGKVRPYVFEAQKKGIVFDVGHGGGSFVFEQAIPAMGQGFYPNSISTDLHTGSMNGGMKDILNVMSKFINLKMPLKEVMAAATWKPAKYIQRSDLGHLSEGAVADITIVQLQKGNFGFIDTARKKMLGNQKLICELTIRKGDVVYDLNGLASSLWNE
;
A
#
# COMPACT_ATOMS: atom_id res chain seq x y z
N LYS A 1 -15.39 -38.99 92.84
CA LYS A 1 -14.28 -38.51 91.97
C LYS A 1 -14.92 -38.01 90.67
N THR A 2 -15.04 -36.74 90.57
CA THR A 2 -15.62 -35.97 89.42
C THR A 2 -14.53 -35.79 88.35
N ILE A 3 -14.76 -36.29 87.15
CA ILE A 3 -13.90 -36.07 86.00
C ILE A 3 -14.44 -34.84 85.25
N SER A 4 -13.60 -33.85 85.13
CA SER A 4 -13.88 -32.53 84.57
C SER A 4 -14.17 -32.61 83.03
N PRO A 5 -15.23 -31.91 82.52
CA PRO A 5 -15.56 -31.92 81.07
C PRO A 5 -14.74 -30.96 80.21
N LEU A 6 -13.70 -30.30 80.71
CA LEU A 6 -12.98 -29.22 80.03
C LEU A 6 -11.86 -29.65 79.04
N ARG A 7 -11.52 -30.93 78.93
CA ARG A 7 -10.48 -31.40 78.04
C ARG A 7 -10.96 -31.66 76.58
N HIS A 8 -12.23 -31.97 76.37
CA HIS A 8 -12.77 -32.23 75.04
C HIS A 8 -13.04 -30.98 74.20
N LEU A 9 -13.32 -29.82 74.82
CA LEU A 9 -13.58 -28.55 74.11
C LEU A 9 -12.32 -27.93 73.44
N LYS A 10 -11.13 -28.10 74.05
CA LYS A 10 -9.87 -27.54 73.51
C LYS A 10 -9.34 -28.30 72.27
N GLN A 11 -9.64 -29.61 72.18
CA GLN A 11 -9.21 -30.37 70.97
C GLN A 11 -10.09 -30.09 69.75
N HIS A 12 -11.40 -29.84 69.92
CA HIS A 12 -12.30 -29.50 68.82
C HIS A 12 -12.07 -28.10 68.22
N THR A 13 -11.66 -27.15 69.08
CA THR A 13 -11.31 -25.78 68.62
C THR A 13 -9.96 -25.77 67.85
N SER A 14 -8.99 -26.56 68.29
CA SER A 14 -7.69 -26.69 67.58
C SER A 14 -7.84 -27.34 66.18
N MET A 15 -8.67 -28.40 66.07
CA MET A 15 -8.89 -29.11 64.80
C MET A 15 -9.70 -28.25 63.81
N ARG A 16 -10.67 -27.47 64.25
CA ARG A 16 -11.41 -26.52 63.40
C ARG A 16 -10.51 -25.38 62.89
N ALA A 17 -9.59 -24.89 63.72
CA ALA A 17 -8.62 -23.86 63.32
C ALA A 17 -7.62 -24.42 62.28
N LEU A 18 -7.16 -25.64 62.46
CA LEU A 18 -6.27 -26.33 61.53
C LEU A 18 -6.93 -26.57 60.16
N VAL A 19 -8.19 -27.10 60.19
CA VAL A 19 -8.96 -27.32 58.93
C VAL A 19 -9.22 -26.00 58.18
N LYS A 20 -9.55 -24.94 58.93
CA LYS A 20 -9.74 -23.60 58.33
C LYS A 20 -8.45 -23.05 57.72
N SER A 21 -7.31 -23.26 58.40
CA SER A 21 -6.00 -22.85 57.87
C SER A 21 -5.60 -23.62 56.61
N ILE A 22 -5.82 -24.96 56.59
CA ILE A 22 -5.55 -25.77 55.40
C ILE A 22 -6.48 -25.37 54.25
N PHE A 23 -7.77 -25.16 54.52
CA PHE A 23 -8.75 -24.72 53.52
C PHE A 23 -8.37 -23.36 52.92
N ASN A 24 -7.92 -22.39 53.73
CA ASN A 24 -7.44 -21.06 53.27
C ASN A 24 -6.16 -21.21 52.44
N LEU A 25 -5.24 -22.12 52.82
CA LEU A 25 -4.00 -22.37 52.05
C LEU A 25 -4.31 -22.99 50.70
N VAL A 26 -5.27 -23.93 50.62
CA VAL A 26 -5.71 -24.55 49.38
C VAL A 26 -6.39 -23.51 48.47
N ILE A 27 -7.26 -22.65 49.02
CA ILE A 27 -7.88 -21.55 48.24
C ILE A 27 -6.82 -20.60 47.73
N LEU A 28 -5.84 -20.21 48.55
CA LEU A 28 -4.74 -19.32 48.14
C LEU A 28 -3.91 -19.97 47.04
N SER A 29 -3.61 -21.26 47.13
CA SER A 29 -2.89 -22.00 46.11
C SER A 29 -3.66 -22.12 44.80
N ILE A 30 -4.99 -22.36 44.87
CA ILE A 30 -5.88 -22.41 43.69
C ILE A 30 -5.98 -21.00 43.06
N CYS A 31 -6.10 -19.93 43.84
CA CYS A 31 -6.08 -18.56 43.34
C CYS A 31 -4.75 -18.20 42.69
N PHE A 32 -3.62 -18.68 43.21
CA PHE A 32 -2.28 -18.47 42.64
C PHE A 32 -2.09 -19.25 41.31
N LEU A 33 -2.62 -20.46 41.24
CA LEU A 33 -2.61 -21.27 40.00
C LEU A 33 -3.54 -20.70 38.95
N ILE A 34 -4.71 -20.15 39.33
CA ILE A 34 -5.62 -19.47 38.39
C ILE A 34 -5.02 -18.16 37.90
N SER A 35 -4.29 -17.42 38.74
CA SER A 35 -3.60 -16.17 38.34
C SER A 35 -2.48 -16.41 37.34
N SER A 36 -1.80 -17.53 37.39
CA SER A 36 -0.76 -17.90 36.40
C SER A 36 -1.33 -18.37 35.05
N VAL A 37 -2.61 -18.79 35.02
CA VAL A 37 -3.27 -19.19 33.76
C VAL A 37 -3.92 -18.02 33.03
N ILE A 38 -4.16 -16.88 33.71
CA ILE A 38 -4.79 -15.69 33.13
C ILE A 38 -3.77 -14.76 32.43
N GLN A 39 -2.47 -15.09 32.45
CA GLN A 39 -1.47 -14.34 31.69
C GLN A 39 -1.44 -14.70 30.20
N ALA A 40 -2.39 -15.52 29.75
CA ALA A 40 -2.48 -16.02 28.39
C ALA A 40 -3.25 -15.06 27.47
N GLN A 41 -2.65 -14.74 26.34
CA GLN A 41 -3.29 -14.17 25.15
C GLN A 41 -3.65 -12.66 25.23
N GLN A 42 -2.62 -11.84 25.44
CA GLN A 42 -2.80 -10.38 25.41
C GLN A 42 -2.94 -9.80 23.99
N TYR A 43 -2.54 -10.56 22.95
CA TYR A 43 -2.56 -10.12 21.54
C TYR A 43 -3.62 -10.91 20.75
N ASP A 44 -4.28 -10.23 19.82
CA ASP A 44 -5.29 -10.88 18.97
C ASP A 44 -4.61 -11.77 17.90
N LEU A 45 -3.45 -11.33 17.39
CA LEU A 45 -2.67 -12.03 16.38
C LEU A 45 -1.18 -11.80 16.61
N LEU A 46 -0.38 -12.86 16.49
CA LEU A 46 1.06 -12.80 16.42
C LEU A 46 1.54 -13.30 15.05
N ILE A 47 2.51 -12.61 14.48
CA ILE A 47 3.29 -13.08 13.33
C ILE A 47 4.69 -13.32 13.83
N VAL A 48 5.16 -14.57 13.77
CA VAL A 48 6.47 -14.95 14.30
C VAL A 48 7.40 -15.42 13.19
N ASN A 49 8.70 -15.35 13.46
CA ASN A 49 9.77 -15.90 12.60
C ASN A 49 9.94 -15.21 11.23
N GLY A 50 9.16 -14.21 10.87
CA GLY A 50 9.22 -13.56 9.56
C GLY A 50 10.46 -12.67 9.37
N HIS A 51 10.97 -12.58 8.13
CA HIS A 51 11.97 -11.58 7.75
C HIS A 51 11.25 -10.24 7.50
N LEU A 52 11.24 -9.36 8.49
CA LEU A 52 10.59 -8.05 8.40
C LEU A 52 11.42 -7.05 7.61
N ILE A 53 10.81 -6.44 6.60
CA ILE A 53 11.35 -5.29 5.86
C ILE A 53 10.42 -4.09 6.08
N ASP A 54 10.84 -3.13 6.90
CA ASP A 54 10.13 -1.89 7.17
C ASP A 54 11.07 -0.69 6.99
N ALA A 55 10.90 0.03 5.88
CA ALA A 55 11.80 1.10 5.48
C ALA A 55 11.74 2.33 6.41
N LYS A 56 10.56 2.65 6.99
CA LYS A 56 10.43 3.76 7.96
C LYS A 56 11.24 3.51 9.21
N ASN A 57 11.17 2.29 9.73
CA ASN A 57 11.81 1.91 10.98
C ASN A 57 13.23 1.36 10.76
N ASN A 58 13.73 1.36 9.52
CA ASN A 58 15.03 0.83 9.11
C ASN A 58 15.24 -0.62 9.57
N ILE A 59 14.19 -1.45 9.48
CA ILE A 59 14.24 -2.87 9.82
C ILE A 59 14.41 -3.68 8.53
N ASP A 60 15.38 -4.61 8.54
CA ASP A 60 15.64 -5.60 7.49
C ASP A 60 16.26 -6.84 8.16
N GLN A 61 15.44 -7.55 8.96
CA GLN A 61 15.87 -8.69 9.77
C GLN A 61 14.69 -9.51 10.27
N LYS A 62 14.97 -10.69 10.86
CA LYS A 62 13.95 -11.54 11.50
C LYS A 62 13.36 -10.82 12.73
N MET A 63 12.05 -10.64 12.76
CA MET A 63 11.28 -10.00 13.83
C MET A 63 9.92 -10.68 13.98
N ASP A 64 9.37 -10.60 15.19
CA ASP A 64 7.99 -10.96 15.51
C ASP A 64 7.14 -9.70 15.65
N ILE A 65 5.85 -9.81 15.31
CA ILE A 65 4.91 -8.69 15.30
C ILE A 65 3.68 -9.10 16.09
N ALA A 66 3.31 -8.30 17.09
CA ALA A 66 2.07 -8.44 17.84
C ALA A 66 1.02 -7.45 17.39
N ILE A 67 -0.21 -7.93 17.23
CA ILE A 67 -1.37 -7.13 16.80
C ILE A 67 -2.43 -7.20 17.88
N LYS A 68 -2.97 -6.03 18.24
CA LYS A 68 -4.08 -5.89 19.18
C LYS A 68 -5.05 -4.81 18.70
N GLU A 69 -6.34 -5.11 18.68
CA GLU A 69 -7.41 -4.17 18.28
C GLU A 69 -7.12 -3.50 16.93
N GLY A 70 -6.62 -4.29 15.96
CA GLY A 70 -6.33 -3.81 14.61
C GLY A 70 -5.10 -2.90 14.48
N LYS A 71 -4.27 -2.80 15.52
CA LYS A 71 -3.05 -1.98 15.57
C LYS A 71 -1.82 -2.84 15.88
N ILE A 72 -0.66 -2.36 15.46
CA ILE A 72 0.63 -2.91 15.87
C ILE A 72 0.82 -2.63 17.36
N ALA A 73 0.92 -3.67 18.16
CA ALA A 73 1.13 -3.58 19.59
C ALA A 73 2.60 -3.68 19.98
N ALA A 74 3.37 -4.52 19.27
CA ALA A 74 4.82 -4.63 19.47
C ALA A 74 5.49 -5.15 18.19
N VAL A 75 6.78 -4.81 18.01
CA VAL A 75 7.67 -5.38 16.99
C VAL A 75 8.99 -5.70 17.67
N GLU A 76 9.26 -6.98 17.91
CA GLU A 76 10.38 -7.46 18.71
C GLU A 76 11.14 -8.60 18.03
N LYS A 77 12.36 -8.89 18.49
CA LYS A 77 13.14 -10.02 17.96
C LYS A 77 12.49 -11.36 18.27
N LYS A 78 11.76 -11.44 19.39
CA LYS A 78 11.07 -12.65 19.82
C LYS A 78 9.94 -12.29 20.78
N ILE A 79 8.74 -12.77 20.47
CA ILE A 79 7.54 -12.69 21.34
C ILE A 79 7.16 -14.11 21.71
N ASN A 80 6.70 -14.32 22.96
CA ASN A 80 6.24 -15.64 23.36
C ASN A 80 4.93 -16.00 22.61
N PRO A 81 4.87 -17.09 21.82
CA PRO A 81 3.66 -17.49 21.09
C PRO A 81 2.42 -17.68 21.97
N ASP A 82 2.58 -18.05 23.24
CA ASP A 82 1.47 -18.24 24.19
C ASP A 82 0.71 -16.93 24.50
N GLU A 83 1.31 -15.77 24.17
CA GLU A 83 0.68 -14.47 24.34
C GLU A 83 -0.32 -14.10 23.23
N GLY A 84 -0.36 -14.86 22.13
CA GLY A 84 -1.28 -14.65 21.01
C GLY A 84 -2.50 -15.55 21.06
N LYS A 85 -3.69 -14.98 20.80
CA LYS A 85 -4.90 -15.80 20.54
C LYS A 85 -4.77 -16.61 19.25
N LYS A 86 -4.07 -16.05 18.28
CA LYS A 86 -3.74 -16.68 17.00
C LYS A 86 -2.28 -16.40 16.68
N VAL A 87 -1.57 -17.41 16.17
CA VAL A 87 -0.16 -17.31 15.80
C VAL A 87 -0.02 -17.71 14.34
N ILE A 88 0.67 -16.88 13.57
CA ILE A 88 1.06 -17.16 12.20
C ILE A 88 2.58 -17.30 12.16
N ASP A 89 3.06 -18.45 11.75
CA ASP A 89 4.50 -18.69 11.54
C ASP A 89 4.86 -18.27 10.10
N ALA A 90 5.65 -17.21 9.98
CA ALA A 90 6.13 -16.67 8.73
C ALA A 90 7.59 -17.07 8.42
N GLU A 91 8.07 -18.22 8.95
CA GLU A 91 9.43 -18.67 8.69
C GLU A 91 9.71 -18.85 7.19
N GLY A 92 10.82 -18.27 6.72
CA GLY A 92 11.19 -18.29 5.30
C GLY A 92 10.43 -17.27 4.42
N LEU A 93 9.50 -16.52 4.98
CA LEU A 93 8.73 -15.50 4.28
C LEU A 93 9.19 -14.09 4.63
N ILE A 94 8.90 -13.16 3.74
CA ILE A 94 9.13 -11.73 3.94
C ILE A 94 7.83 -11.11 4.47
N VAL A 95 7.94 -10.40 5.58
CA VAL A 95 6.86 -9.61 6.17
C VAL A 95 7.13 -8.14 5.88
N SER A 96 6.13 -7.38 5.51
CA SER A 96 6.23 -5.95 5.25
C SER A 96 4.97 -5.22 5.68
N PRO A 97 5.01 -3.88 5.81
CA PRO A 97 3.79 -3.10 5.82
C PRO A 97 2.93 -3.43 4.61
N GLY A 98 1.62 -3.30 4.74
CA GLY A 98 0.69 -3.47 3.63
C GLY A 98 1.05 -2.60 2.44
N LEU A 99 1.07 -3.19 1.24
CA LEU A 99 1.48 -2.48 0.03
C LEU A 99 0.52 -1.33 -0.29
N ILE A 100 1.09 -0.24 -0.79
CA ILE A 100 0.38 0.95 -1.26
C ILE A 100 0.60 1.07 -2.76
N ASP A 101 -0.46 0.87 -3.53
CA ASP A 101 -0.47 1.12 -4.96
C ASP A 101 -1.00 2.54 -5.22
N MET A 102 -0.08 3.48 -5.50
CA MET A 102 -0.45 4.88 -5.61
C MET A 102 -0.95 5.30 -7.00
N HIS A 103 -1.15 4.34 -7.91
CA HIS A 103 -1.69 4.60 -9.24
C HIS A 103 -2.63 3.48 -9.66
N THR A 104 -3.92 3.68 -9.46
CA THR A 104 -4.99 2.75 -9.83
C THR A 104 -6.20 3.50 -10.36
N HIS A 105 -7.17 2.80 -10.95
CA HIS A 105 -8.44 3.35 -11.40
C HIS A 105 -9.58 2.53 -10.82
N ASN A 106 -10.33 3.10 -9.86
CA ASN A 106 -11.28 2.36 -9.04
C ASN A 106 -12.72 2.90 -9.09
N PHE A 107 -12.97 4.02 -9.76
CA PHE A 107 -14.33 4.57 -9.89
C PHE A 107 -15.14 3.80 -10.91
N HIS A 108 -15.81 2.73 -10.48
CA HIS A 108 -16.52 1.78 -11.31
C HIS A 108 -18.04 1.81 -11.10
N GLY A 109 -18.81 1.34 -12.09
CA GLY A 109 -20.14 0.75 -11.95
C GLY A 109 -21.33 1.64 -11.61
N THR A 110 -21.30 3.00 -11.73
CA THR A 110 -22.51 3.82 -11.51
C THR A 110 -23.30 4.13 -12.78
N GLN A 111 -22.70 3.99 -13.97
CA GLN A 111 -23.41 4.28 -15.22
C GLN A 111 -24.08 3.02 -15.76
N GLN A 112 -25.37 3.09 -16.01
CA GLN A 112 -26.20 1.95 -16.45
C GLN A 112 -25.70 1.29 -17.73
N SER A 113 -25.12 2.06 -18.65
CA SER A 113 -24.59 1.57 -19.94
C SER A 113 -23.09 1.22 -19.90
N ARG A 114 -22.43 1.44 -18.77
CA ARG A 114 -20.99 1.19 -18.58
C ARG A 114 -20.76 0.24 -17.42
N TYR A 115 -20.94 -1.03 -17.70
CA TYR A 115 -20.62 -2.07 -16.72
C TYR A 115 -19.15 -1.96 -16.30
N LEU A 116 -18.89 -1.98 -15.02
CA LEU A 116 -17.57 -1.82 -14.38
C LEU A 116 -16.92 -0.43 -14.43
N ALA A 117 -17.45 0.56 -15.13
CA ALA A 117 -16.75 1.83 -15.21
C ALA A 117 -17.67 3.04 -15.19
N ASN A 118 -17.48 3.97 -14.27
CA ASN A 118 -17.92 5.36 -14.37
C ASN A 118 -16.83 6.24 -14.93
N SER A 119 -15.61 5.82 -14.69
CA SER A 119 -14.42 6.30 -15.30
C SER A 119 -13.99 5.34 -16.39
N PHE A 120 -13.15 5.83 -17.27
CA PHE A 120 -12.52 5.04 -18.31
C PHE A 120 -11.79 3.83 -17.70
N THR A 121 -12.28 2.62 -17.95
CA THR A 121 -11.61 1.36 -17.61
C THR A 121 -11.41 1.01 -16.13
N ALA A 122 -12.13 1.61 -15.20
CA ALA A 122 -11.96 1.36 -13.76
C ALA A 122 -12.40 -0.04 -13.30
N LEU A 123 -11.85 -0.48 -12.17
CA LEU A 123 -12.08 -1.79 -11.54
C LEU A 123 -12.43 -1.65 -10.05
N PRO A 124 -13.31 -2.51 -9.49
CA PRO A 124 -13.52 -2.57 -8.05
C PRO A 124 -12.22 -3.01 -7.35
N PRO A 125 -11.78 -2.33 -6.27
CA PRO A 125 -10.47 -2.60 -5.69
C PRO A 125 -10.37 -3.99 -5.04
N ASP A 126 -11.31 -4.38 -4.19
CA ASP A 126 -11.21 -5.58 -3.35
C ASP A 126 -11.00 -6.88 -4.13
N GLY A 127 -11.45 -6.95 -5.36
CA GLY A 127 -11.25 -8.11 -6.22
C GLY A 127 -9.81 -8.30 -6.71
N PHE A 128 -8.95 -7.28 -6.59
CA PHE A 128 -7.60 -7.27 -7.17
C PHE A 128 -6.49 -6.97 -6.17
N THR A 129 -6.81 -6.27 -5.09
CA THR A 129 -5.83 -5.74 -4.14
C THR A 129 -5.29 -6.79 -3.19
N PHE A 130 -6.15 -7.47 -2.44
CA PHE A 130 -5.72 -8.33 -1.34
C PHE A 130 -4.89 -9.54 -1.80
N ARG A 131 -5.20 -10.12 -2.94
CA ARG A 131 -4.42 -11.22 -3.53
C ARG A 131 -3.00 -10.85 -3.94
N SER A 132 -2.71 -9.56 -3.99
CA SER A 132 -1.39 -9.02 -4.32
C SER A 132 -0.74 -8.26 -3.16
N GLY A 133 -1.27 -8.38 -1.93
CA GLY A 133 -0.70 -7.74 -0.76
C GLY A 133 -1.03 -6.24 -0.61
N VAL A 134 -1.86 -5.69 -1.48
CA VAL A 134 -2.21 -4.26 -1.45
C VAL A 134 -3.32 -4.02 -0.42
N THR A 135 -3.05 -3.17 0.56
CA THR A 135 -4.02 -2.75 1.58
C THR A 135 -4.55 -1.34 1.35
N THR A 136 -3.83 -0.56 0.55
CA THR A 136 -4.19 0.82 0.20
C THR A 136 -3.97 1.07 -1.28
N VAL A 137 -4.97 1.64 -1.94
CA VAL A 137 -4.86 2.15 -3.32
C VAL A 137 -5.08 3.65 -3.34
N VAL A 138 -4.46 4.31 -4.33
CA VAL A 138 -4.78 5.69 -4.66
C VAL A 138 -5.28 5.73 -6.09
N ASP A 139 -6.54 6.07 -6.24
CA ASP A 139 -7.13 6.30 -7.56
C ASP A 139 -6.48 7.51 -8.24
N ALA A 140 -5.98 7.32 -9.45
CA ALA A 140 -5.21 8.33 -10.16
C ALA A 140 -6.09 9.25 -11.03
N GLY A 141 -7.11 9.85 -10.42
CA GLY A 141 -7.92 10.89 -11.06
C GLY A 141 -9.13 10.38 -11.82
N SER A 142 -9.64 9.19 -11.49
CA SER A 142 -10.94 8.77 -12.01
C SER A 142 -12.04 9.75 -11.62
N PRO A 143 -12.18 10.22 -10.34
CA PRO A 143 -13.10 11.29 -10.00
C PRO A 143 -12.49 12.68 -10.22
N GLY A 144 -13.36 13.62 -10.57
CA GLY A 144 -13.08 15.05 -10.52
C GLY A 144 -13.95 15.75 -9.47
N TRP A 145 -13.86 17.08 -9.37
CA TRP A 145 -14.57 17.84 -8.36
C TRP A 145 -16.10 17.79 -8.46
N ARG A 146 -16.68 17.37 -9.60
CA ARG A 146 -18.14 17.23 -9.77
C ARG A 146 -18.69 15.92 -9.19
N ASN A 147 -17.90 14.85 -9.17
CA ASN A 147 -18.38 13.49 -8.91
C ASN A 147 -17.64 12.77 -7.79
N ILE A 148 -16.76 13.45 -7.04
CA ILE A 148 -16.04 12.88 -5.90
C ILE A 148 -16.98 12.34 -4.82
N GLU A 149 -18.13 12.97 -4.59
CA GLU A 149 -19.11 12.51 -3.61
C GLU A 149 -19.75 11.18 -4.01
N ILE A 150 -20.04 11.00 -5.30
CA ILE A 150 -20.53 9.73 -5.84
C ILE A 150 -19.46 8.65 -5.67
N TYR A 151 -18.20 8.98 -6.00
CA TYR A 151 -17.07 8.07 -5.83
C TYR A 151 -16.87 7.65 -4.37
N LYS A 152 -16.93 8.61 -3.45
CA LYS A 152 -16.86 8.36 -2.01
C LYS A 152 -17.91 7.34 -1.58
N ASN A 153 -19.17 7.62 -1.85
CA ASN A 153 -20.29 6.80 -1.38
C ASN A 153 -20.33 5.41 -2.05
N GLN A 154 -19.93 5.32 -3.31
CA GLN A 154 -20.01 4.09 -4.09
C GLN A 154 -18.79 3.19 -3.93
N THR A 155 -17.58 3.77 -3.88
CA THR A 155 -16.34 3.00 -3.91
C THR A 155 -15.57 3.10 -2.61
N ILE A 156 -15.29 4.31 -2.11
CA ILE A 156 -14.41 4.48 -0.95
C ILE A 156 -15.03 3.84 0.29
N GLU A 157 -16.28 4.16 0.59
CA GLU A 157 -16.98 3.69 1.80
C GLU A 157 -17.45 2.23 1.72
N GLN A 158 -17.50 1.66 0.52
CA GLN A 158 -17.94 0.28 0.29
C GLN A 158 -16.76 -0.71 0.23
N SER A 159 -15.53 -0.23 0.10
CA SER A 159 -14.36 -1.08 -0.06
C SER A 159 -13.74 -1.45 1.28
N LYS A 160 -13.31 -2.71 1.44
CA LYS A 160 -12.44 -3.14 2.54
C LYS A 160 -11.00 -2.63 2.36
N THR A 161 -10.54 -2.53 1.12
CA THR A 161 -9.30 -1.84 0.75
C THR A 161 -9.41 -0.37 1.15
N ARG A 162 -8.34 0.22 1.70
CA ARG A 162 -8.31 1.69 1.86
C ARG A 162 -8.17 2.31 0.49
N VAL A 163 -9.16 3.12 0.11
CA VAL A 163 -9.17 3.85 -1.15
C VAL A 163 -8.97 5.33 -0.88
N LEU A 164 -7.92 5.89 -1.45
CA LEU A 164 -7.61 7.32 -1.51
C LEU A 164 -7.66 7.76 -2.98
N THR A 165 -7.56 9.06 -3.25
CA THR A 165 -7.61 9.55 -4.63
C THR A 165 -6.77 10.80 -4.86
N PHE A 166 -6.16 10.89 -6.03
CA PHE A 166 -5.80 12.15 -6.67
C PHE A 166 -7.05 12.70 -7.36
N LEU A 167 -7.48 13.91 -7.02
CA LEU A 167 -8.63 14.53 -7.65
C LEU A 167 -8.23 15.04 -9.05
N ASN A 168 -8.95 14.63 -10.09
CA ASN A 168 -8.68 15.15 -11.43
C ASN A 168 -8.94 16.65 -11.49
N ILE A 169 -8.06 17.40 -12.18
CA ILE A 169 -8.25 18.85 -12.40
C ILE A 169 -9.47 19.12 -13.28
N VAL A 170 -9.84 18.16 -14.16
CA VAL A 170 -11.08 18.17 -14.94
C VAL A 170 -12.25 17.80 -14.03
N GLY A 171 -13.28 18.62 -14.02
CA GLY A 171 -14.40 18.44 -13.09
C GLY A 171 -15.15 17.13 -13.20
N ASN A 172 -15.25 16.57 -14.40
CA ASN A 172 -15.86 15.26 -14.64
C ASN A 172 -14.91 14.06 -14.42
N GLY A 173 -13.68 14.33 -14.03
CA GLY A 173 -12.67 13.29 -13.84
C GLY A 173 -12.21 12.68 -15.17
N MET A 174 -11.69 11.45 -15.09
CA MET A 174 -11.16 10.72 -16.24
C MET A 174 -12.31 10.06 -17.03
N ALA A 175 -13.12 10.89 -17.68
CA ALA A 175 -14.29 10.45 -18.43
C ALA A 175 -14.00 10.12 -19.91
N GLY A 176 -12.78 10.42 -20.37
CA GLY A 176 -12.32 10.18 -21.74
C GLY A 176 -12.75 11.24 -22.76
N GLY A 177 -12.09 11.21 -23.92
CA GLY A 177 -12.45 12.00 -25.08
C GLY A 177 -12.35 13.51 -24.86
N SER A 178 -13.31 14.26 -25.43
CA SER A 178 -13.34 15.73 -25.39
C SER A 178 -13.50 16.31 -23.97
N LEU A 179 -14.03 15.56 -23.03
CA LEU A 179 -14.22 16.02 -21.65
C LEU A 179 -12.87 16.29 -20.98
N GLU A 180 -11.85 15.50 -21.23
CA GLU A 180 -10.51 15.67 -20.67
C GLU A 180 -9.69 16.75 -21.39
N GLN A 181 -10.19 17.29 -22.51
CA GLN A 181 -9.57 18.38 -23.26
C GLN A 181 -10.17 19.77 -22.93
N ASN A 182 -11.21 19.81 -22.07
CA ASN A 182 -11.92 21.04 -21.77
C ASN A 182 -11.20 21.90 -20.74
N LEU A 183 -10.48 22.91 -21.18
CA LEU A 183 -9.77 23.85 -20.29
C LEU A 183 -10.73 24.61 -19.36
N GLU A 184 -11.94 24.92 -19.77
CA GLU A 184 -12.94 25.63 -18.94
C GLU A 184 -13.33 24.84 -17.69
N ASP A 185 -13.28 23.51 -17.76
CA ASP A 185 -13.61 22.61 -16.65
C ASP A 185 -12.43 22.37 -15.68
N MET A 186 -11.22 22.79 -16.04
CA MET A 186 -10.01 22.68 -15.22
C MET A 186 -9.89 23.88 -14.27
N ASN A 187 -10.67 23.91 -13.20
CA ASN A 187 -10.73 25.03 -12.26
C ASN A 187 -9.90 24.76 -10.99
N PRO A 188 -8.75 25.45 -10.78
CA PRO A 188 -7.87 25.22 -9.63
C PRO A 188 -8.51 25.55 -8.28
N GLU A 189 -9.30 26.64 -8.23
CA GLU A 189 -9.92 27.12 -7.00
C GLU A 189 -11.00 26.17 -6.50
N ILE A 190 -11.88 25.73 -7.40
CA ILE A 190 -12.92 24.73 -7.07
C ILE A 190 -12.28 23.42 -6.69
N SER A 191 -11.30 22.94 -7.47
CA SER A 191 -10.59 21.68 -7.19
C SER A 191 -9.94 21.69 -5.81
N ALA A 192 -9.24 22.80 -5.45
CA ALA A 192 -8.61 22.96 -4.15
C ALA A 192 -9.62 23.03 -3.01
N ALA A 193 -10.76 23.73 -3.18
CA ALA A 193 -11.81 23.79 -2.18
C ALA A 193 -12.44 22.43 -1.95
N VAL A 194 -12.71 21.66 -3.01
CA VAL A 194 -13.24 20.30 -2.94
C VAL A 194 -12.24 19.36 -2.29
N ALA A 195 -10.96 19.41 -2.64
CA ALA A 195 -9.93 18.59 -2.01
C ALA A 195 -9.86 18.83 -0.49
N LYS A 196 -9.96 20.09 -0.03
CA LYS A 196 -10.03 20.42 1.40
C LYS A 196 -11.29 19.88 2.07
N LYS A 197 -12.44 19.92 1.41
CA LYS A 197 -13.70 19.34 1.91
C LYS A 197 -13.60 17.83 2.12
N TYR A 198 -12.85 17.14 1.24
CA TYR A 198 -12.66 15.68 1.27
C TYR A 198 -11.23 15.27 1.67
N ALA A 199 -10.62 16.01 2.60
CA ALA A 199 -9.21 15.83 3.00
C ALA A 199 -8.87 14.43 3.55
N ASP A 200 -9.84 13.69 4.06
CA ASP A 200 -9.65 12.31 4.51
C ASP A 200 -9.37 11.33 3.36
N TYR A 201 -9.76 11.70 2.13
CA TYR A 201 -9.71 10.84 0.96
C TYR A 201 -8.84 11.40 -0.17
N VAL A 202 -8.83 12.72 -0.35
CA VAL A 202 -8.06 13.37 -1.44
C VAL A 202 -6.65 13.66 -0.96
N VAL A 203 -5.67 13.07 -1.65
CA VAL A 203 -4.24 13.15 -1.30
C VAL A 203 -3.40 13.90 -2.33
N GLY A 204 -4.01 14.46 -3.34
CA GLY A 204 -3.36 15.22 -4.40
C GLY A 204 -4.29 15.50 -5.57
N PHE A 205 -3.69 15.94 -6.68
CA PHE A 205 -4.43 16.19 -7.92
C PHE A 205 -3.84 15.41 -9.08
N LYS A 206 -4.65 15.14 -10.09
CA LYS A 206 -4.24 14.47 -11.34
C LYS A 206 -4.48 15.35 -12.53
N LEU A 207 -3.51 15.36 -13.44
CA LEU A 207 -3.70 15.73 -14.83
C LEU A 207 -3.34 14.55 -15.71
N ALA A 208 -4.22 14.17 -16.64
CA ALA A 208 -4.00 13.09 -17.58
C ALA A 208 -4.59 13.38 -18.95
N HIS A 209 -4.05 12.74 -19.99
CA HIS A 209 -4.58 12.65 -21.36
C HIS A 209 -4.85 13.97 -22.09
N PHE A 210 -4.33 15.10 -21.61
CA PHE A 210 -4.42 16.35 -22.38
C PHE A 210 -3.43 16.31 -23.54
N SER A 211 -3.95 16.47 -24.75
CA SER A 211 -3.18 16.33 -26.00
C SER A 211 -2.88 17.65 -26.71
N GLY A 212 -3.34 18.79 -26.17
CA GLY A 212 -3.06 20.11 -26.71
C GLY A 212 -1.61 20.57 -26.47
N TYR A 213 -1.07 21.35 -27.43
CA TYR A 213 0.22 22.04 -27.23
C TYR A 213 0.04 23.29 -26.37
N ASP A 214 -0.25 23.09 -25.08
CA ASP A 214 -0.59 24.14 -24.13
C ASP A 214 -0.18 23.76 -22.71
N TRP A 215 0.46 24.68 -21.98
CA TRP A 215 0.85 24.50 -20.60
C TRP A 215 -0.26 24.81 -19.58
N THR A 216 -1.37 25.40 -20.03
CA THR A 216 -2.48 25.81 -19.14
C THR A 216 -2.98 24.69 -18.22
N PRO A 217 -3.18 23.43 -18.67
CA PRO A 217 -3.60 22.35 -17.78
C PRO A 217 -2.59 22.06 -16.67
N THR A 218 -1.30 22.05 -17.03
CA THR A 218 -0.19 21.85 -16.07
C THR A 218 -0.16 22.97 -15.05
N ASP A 219 -0.22 24.22 -15.49
CA ASP A 219 -0.20 25.38 -14.61
C ASP A 219 -1.42 25.41 -13.67
N ARG A 220 -2.60 25.01 -14.16
CA ARG A 220 -3.83 24.91 -13.36
C ARG A 220 -3.77 23.80 -12.31
N VAL A 221 -3.30 22.60 -12.64
CA VAL A 221 -3.20 21.53 -11.67
C VAL A 221 -2.16 21.83 -10.60
N VAL A 222 -1.01 22.41 -10.98
CA VAL A 222 0.03 22.85 -10.03
C VAL A 222 -0.48 23.98 -9.12
N LYS A 223 -1.28 24.91 -9.66
CA LYS A 223 -1.97 25.94 -8.87
C LYS A 223 -2.95 25.31 -7.86
N ALA A 224 -3.76 24.33 -8.28
CA ALA A 224 -4.66 23.62 -7.38
C ALA A 224 -3.89 22.94 -6.24
N GLY A 225 -2.79 22.26 -6.57
CA GLY A 225 -1.88 21.65 -5.61
C GLY A 225 -1.31 22.66 -4.62
N SER A 226 -0.88 23.83 -5.10
CA SER A 226 -0.36 24.92 -4.26
C SER A 226 -1.43 25.49 -3.31
N LEU A 227 -2.65 25.70 -3.80
CA LEU A 227 -3.77 26.21 -3.00
C LEU A 227 -4.21 25.23 -1.90
N ALA A 228 -4.08 23.93 -2.15
CA ALA A 228 -4.47 22.88 -1.20
C ALA A 228 -3.31 22.38 -0.32
N GLY A 229 -2.05 22.70 -0.65
CA GLY A 229 -0.87 22.15 0.02
C GLY A 229 -0.62 20.68 -0.31
N LEU A 230 -1.08 20.21 -1.47
CA LEU A 230 -1.02 18.81 -1.89
C LEU A 230 -0.14 18.62 -3.13
N PRO A 231 0.42 17.41 -3.35
CA PRO A 231 1.16 17.08 -4.55
C PRO A 231 0.25 16.98 -5.78
N VAL A 232 0.85 17.06 -6.96
CA VAL A 232 0.17 16.73 -8.20
C VAL A 232 0.82 15.54 -8.87
N MET A 233 0.03 14.70 -9.55
CA MET A 233 0.50 13.62 -10.39
C MET A 233 0.18 13.96 -11.85
N ILE A 234 1.20 13.97 -12.70
CA ILE A 234 1.04 14.28 -14.11
C ILE A 234 1.38 13.08 -14.98
N ASP A 235 0.42 12.66 -15.77
CA ASP A 235 0.61 11.83 -16.96
C ASP A 235 0.79 12.77 -18.15
N PHE A 236 2.00 12.83 -18.65
CA PHE A 236 2.44 13.85 -19.59
C PHE A 236 2.72 13.25 -20.96
N GLY A 237 2.29 13.94 -22.00
CA GLY A 237 2.55 13.58 -23.40
C GLY A 237 1.28 13.49 -24.23
N GLY A 238 1.44 13.24 -25.54
CA GLY A 238 0.35 13.15 -26.51
C GLY A 238 0.15 14.40 -27.34
N SER A 239 0.82 15.51 -27.02
CA SER A 239 0.80 16.74 -27.84
C SER A 239 1.63 16.59 -29.11
N GLN A 240 1.19 17.28 -30.17
CA GLN A 240 1.93 17.41 -31.43
C GLN A 240 2.01 18.88 -31.86
N PRO A 241 3.21 19.50 -31.91
CA PRO A 241 4.51 18.93 -31.53
C PRO A 241 4.58 18.58 -30.02
N GLU A 242 5.60 17.82 -29.62
CA GLU A 242 5.80 17.43 -28.21
C GLU A 242 6.11 18.66 -27.35
N LEU A 243 5.47 18.71 -26.18
CA LEU A 243 5.89 19.65 -25.14
C LEU A 243 7.22 19.19 -24.51
N PRO A 244 8.18 20.11 -24.26
CA PRO A 244 9.49 19.76 -23.73
C PRO A 244 9.41 19.11 -22.32
N LEU A 245 9.87 17.86 -22.19
CA LEU A 245 9.91 17.13 -20.90
C LEU A 245 10.81 17.85 -19.89
N GLU A 246 11.95 18.38 -20.32
CA GLU A 246 12.86 19.13 -19.45
C GLU A 246 12.16 20.31 -18.79
N LYS A 247 11.38 21.09 -19.55
CA LYS A 247 10.61 22.21 -19.02
C LYS A 247 9.56 21.79 -18.02
N LEU A 248 8.86 20.65 -18.28
CA LEU A 248 7.94 20.08 -17.28
C LEU A 248 8.65 19.82 -15.96
N LEU A 249 9.75 19.06 -16.01
CA LEU A 249 10.42 18.53 -14.83
C LEU A 249 11.18 19.62 -14.04
N LEU A 250 11.82 20.56 -14.73
CA LEU A 250 12.67 21.55 -14.06
C LEU A 250 11.96 22.86 -13.74
N GLU A 251 10.96 23.27 -14.54
CA GLU A 251 10.33 24.59 -14.39
C GLU A 251 8.88 24.52 -13.88
N LYS A 252 8.11 23.51 -14.31
CA LYS A 252 6.67 23.45 -14.01
C LYS A 252 6.35 22.70 -12.73
N LEU A 253 7.03 21.59 -12.46
CA LEU A 253 6.77 20.76 -11.29
C LEU A 253 7.52 21.28 -10.05
N ARG A 254 6.89 21.09 -8.89
CA ARG A 254 7.42 21.43 -7.57
C ARG A 254 8.05 20.21 -6.90
N PRO A 255 9.02 20.35 -5.99
CA PRO A 255 9.45 19.24 -5.14
C PRO A 255 8.26 18.55 -4.48
N GLY A 256 8.19 17.21 -4.59
CA GLY A 256 7.06 16.40 -4.13
C GLY A 256 5.99 16.13 -5.19
N ASP A 257 5.97 16.85 -6.32
CA ASP A 257 5.09 16.52 -7.43
C ASP A 257 5.56 15.25 -8.16
N ILE A 258 4.63 14.53 -8.77
CA ILE A 258 4.80 13.17 -9.26
C ILE A 258 4.71 13.15 -10.79
N PHE A 259 5.78 12.70 -11.43
CA PHE A 259 5.81 12.33 -12.83
C PHE A 259 5.60 10.83 -12.97
N THR A 260 4.39 10.44 -13.39
CA THR A 260 4.05 9.01 -13.56
C THR A 260 4.38 8.48 -14.94
N HIS A 261 4.28 7.17 -15.10
CA HIS A 261 4.69 6.47 -16.32
C HIS A 261 6.14 6.75 -16.71
N ALA A 262 7.02 6.74 -15.71
CA ALA A 262 8.41 7.16 -15.89
C ALA A 262 9.15 6.38 -16.98
N TYR A 263 8.79 5.12 -17.21
CA TYR A 263 9.43 4.24 -18.21
C TYR A 263 8.60 4.02 -19.47
N ALA A 264 7.70 4.97 -19.77
CA ALA A 264 6.92 4.91 -20.99
C ALA A 264 7.76 5.35 -22.22
N HIS A 265 7.44 4.74 -23.36
CA HIS A 265 7.87 5.20 -24.67
C HIS A 265 6.65 5.21 -25.58
N VAL A 266 5.95 6.31 -25.57
CA VAL A 266 4.70 6.53 -26.33
C VAL A 266 4.82 7.74 -27.24
N ASN A 267 4.06 7.75 -28.32
CA ASN A 267 4.05 8.85 -29.28
C ASN A 267 3.61 10.17 -28.61
N GLY A 268 4.26 11.28 -28.97
CA GLY A 268 3.97 12.60 -28.42
C GLY A 268 4.51 12.83 -27.00
N ARG A 269 5.48 12.00 -26.57
CA ARG A 269 6.14 12.13 -25.27
C ARG A 269 7.61 11.79 -25.39
N THR A 270 8.47 12.75 -25.04
CA THR A 270 9.91 12.53 -24.94
C THR A 270 10.20 11.50 -23.82
N PRO A 271 10.86 10.35 -24.11
CA PRO A 271 11.19 9.35 -23.10
C PRO A 271 12.34 9.82 -22.20
N ILE A 272 12.48 9.23 -21.01
CA ILE A 272 13.55 9.59 -20.06
C ILE A 272 14.94 9.09 -20.50
N VAL A 273 15.01 8.05 -21.31
CA VAL A 273 16.24 7.52 -21.91
C VAL A 273 16.24 7.92 -23.37
N ASP A 274 17.37 8.46 -23.84
CA ASP A 274 17.57 8.91 -25.23
C ASP A 274 17.87 7.73 -26.18
N GLU A 275 18.10 8.05 -27.44
CA GLU A 275 18.38 7.10 -28.54
C GLU A 275 19.72 6.37 -28.36
N ASP A 276 20.66 6.94 -27.58
CA ASP A 276 21.94 6.34 -27.21
C ASP A 276 21.85 5.44 -25.98
N GLY A 277 20.66 5.26 -25.42
CA GLY A 277 20.41 4.48 -24.22
C GLY A 277 20.84 5.18 -22.92
N LYS A 278 21.01 6.50 -22.93
CA LYS A 278 21.41 7.29 -21.76
C LYS A 278 20.21 7.95 -21.12
N VAL A 279 20.14 7.92 -19.79
CA VAL A 279 19.18 8.73 -19.04
C VAL A 279 19.52 10.21 -19.27
N ARG A 280 18.54 10.99 -19.69
CA ARG A 280 18.72 12.41 -19.97
C ARG A 280 19.17 13.14 -18.68
N PRO A 281 20.22 13.97 -18.72
CA PRO A 281 20.79 14.57 -17.50
C PRO A 281 19.78 15.31 -16.62
N TYR A 282 18.84 16.04 -17.23
CA TYR A 282 17.80 16.77 -16.50
C TYR A 282 16.82 15.87 -15.73
N VAL A 283 16.74 14.58 -16.06
CA VAL A 283 15.91 13.59 -15.33
C VAL A 283 16.53 13.29 -13.95
N PHE A 284 17.86 13.12 -13.87
CA PHE A 284 18.55 13.01 -12.59
C PHE A 284 18.48 14.30 -11.78
N GLU A 285 18.61 15.46 -12.45
CA GLU A 285 18.49 16.76 -11.80
C GLU A 285 17.10 16.94 -11.18
N ALA A 286 16.04 16.61 -11.92
CA ALA A 286 14.67 16.68 -11.43
C ALA A 286 14.44 15.75 -10.24
N GLN A 287 14.94 14.51 -10.28
CA GLN A 287 14.84 13.59 -9.15
C GLN A 287 15.59 14.14 -7.91
N LYS A 288 16.78 14.73 -8.10
CA LYS A 288 17.54 15.39 -7.03
C LYS A 288 16.81 16.63 -6.48
N LYS A 289 16.11 17.37 -7.33
CA LYS A 289 15.25 18.51 -6.95
C LYS A 289 14.05 18.06 -6.11
N GLY A 290 13.70 16.77 -6.13
CA GLY A 290 12.61 16.21 -5.37
C GLY A 290 11.35 15.86 -6.19
N ILE A 291 11.44 15.85 -7.51
CA ILE A 291 10.38 15.32 -8.36
C ILE A 291 10.32 13.80 -8.16
N VAL A 292 9.13 13.29 -7.95
CA VAL A 292 8.84 11.86 -7.71
C VAL A 292 8.61 11.18 -9.04
N PHE A 293 9.42 10.18 -9.36
CA PHE A 293 9.25 9.36 -10.55
C PHE A 293 8.50 8.08 -10.17
N ASP A 294 7.28 7.94 -10.69
CA ASP A 294 6.39 6.81 -10.43
C ASP A 294 6.35 5.87 -11.63
N VAL A 295 6.30 4.56 -11.37
CA VAL A 295 6.29 3.55 -12.42
C VAL A 295 5.02 3.63 -13.26
N GLY A 296 3.84 3.59 -12.63
CA GLY A 296 2.56 3.62 -13.34
C GLY A 296 2.55 2.66 -14.53
N HIS A 297 2.77 1.34 -14.29
CA HIS A 297 3.10 0.39 -15.37
C HIS A 297 2.09 0.36 -16.51
N GLY A 298 0.79 0.34 -16.17
CA GLY A 298 -0.33 0.36 -17.10
C GLY A 298 -0.34 -0.74 -18.17
N GLY A 299 -1.20 -0.51 -19.15
CA GLY A 299 -1.30 -1.34 -20.35
C GLY A 299 -0.42 -0.87 -21.51
N GLY A 300 0.09 0.38 -21.46
CA GLY A 300 0.88 1.03 -22.52
C GLY A 300 2.13 1.78 -22.03
N SER A 301 2.38 1.87 -20.73
CA SER A 301 3.25 2.89 -20.15
C SER A 301 4.54 2.37 -19.51
N PHE A 302 4.97 1.15 -19.84
CA PHE A 302 6.22 0.57 -19.33
C PHE A 302 6.89 -0.29 -20.39
N VAL A 303 8.09 0.08 -20.79
CA VAL A 303 8.90 -0.71 -21.74
C VAL A 303 10.29 -1.00 -21.19
N PHE A 304 10.80 -2.21 -21.43
CA PHE A 304 12.16 -2.60 -21.02
C PHE A 304 13.25 -1.77 -21.69
N GLU A 305 12.98 -1.26 -22.88
CA GLU A 305 13.87 -0.35 -23.61
C GLU A 305 14.19 0.92 -22.79
N GLN A 306 13.26 1.39 -21.96
CA GLN A 306 13.48 2.51 -21.05
C GLN A 306 13.97 2.03 -19.67
N ALA A 307 13.35 0.99 -19.11
CA ALA A 307 13.63 0.58 -17.75
C ALA A 307 15.04 -0.05 -17.57
N ILE A 308 15.48 -0.90 -18.51
CA ILE A 308 16.78 -1.59 -18.39
C ILE A 308 17.95 -0.60 -18.37
N PRO A 309 18.10 0.31 -19.36
CA PRO A 309 19.22 1.26 -19.35
C PRO A 309 19.12 2.27 -18.20
N ALA A 310 17.93 2.69 -17.82
CA ALA A 310 17.75 3.59 -16.67
C ALA A 310 18.24 2.95 -15.38
N MET A 311 17.81 1.71 -15.09
CA MET A 311 18.25 0.95 -13.92
C MET A 311 19.76 0.69 -13.94
N GLY A 312 20.32 0.37 -15.10
CA GLY A 312 21.77 0.16 -15.29
C GLY A 312 22.62 1.39 -14.99
N GLN A 313 22.05 2.60 -15.10
CA GLN A 313 22.68 3.87 -14.79
C GLN A 313 22.35 4.38 -13.36
N GLY A 314 21.66 3.56 -12.55
CA GLY A 314 21.31 3.91 -11.17
C GLY A 314 20.09 4.82 -11.04
N PHE A 315 19.33 5.03 -12.10
CA PHE A 315 18.07 5.74 -12.03
C PHE A 315 16.95 4.81 -11.59
N TYR A 316 16.67 4.78 -10.28
CA TYR A 316 15.61 3.99 -9.67
C TYR A 316 14.31 4.81 -9.54
N PRO A 317 13.13 4.17 -9.70
CA PRO A 317 11.87 4.84 -9.45
C PRO A 317 11.72 5.16 -7.96
N ASN A 318 11.02 6.26 -7.67
CA ASN A 318 10.68 6.64 -6.31
C ASN A 318 9.52 5.81 -5.76
N SER A 319 8.57 5.42 -6.63
CA SER A 319 7.45 4.54 -6.30
C SER A 319 7.21 3.51 -7.39
N ILE A 320 6.74 2.34 -6.97
CA ILE A 320 6.32 1.24 -7.84
C ILE A 320 4.81 1.14 -7.73
N SER A 321 4.10 1.37 -8.82
CA SER A 321 2.65 1.36 -8.92
C SER A 321 2.21 0.66 -10.20
N THR A 322 0.92 0.31 -10.28
CA THR A 322 0.42 -0.56 -11.34
C THR A 322 -0.26 0.17 -12.48
N ASP A 323 -0.90 1.29 -12.24
CA ASP A 323 -1.92 1.83 -13.12
C ASP A 323 -2.98 0.73 -13.44
N LEU A 324 -3.55 0.17 -12.34
CA LEU A 324 -4.52 -0.92 -12.42
C LEU A 324 -5.83 -0.46 -13.06
N HIS A 325 -6.14 -1.04 -14.20
CA HIS A 325 -7.39 -0.84 -14.94
C HIS A 325 -7.70 -2.06 -15.83
N THR A 326 -8.87 -2.11 -16.47
CA THR A 326 -9.28 -3.26 -17.29
C THR A 326 -8.31 -3.60 -18.41
N GLY A 327 -7.62 -2.60 -18.97
CA GLY A 327 -6.64 -2.78 -20.06
C GLY A 327 -5.26 -3.26 -19.58
N SER A 328 -4.94 -3.11 -18.29
CA SER A 328 -3.62 -3.47 -17.73
C SER A 328 -3.62 -4.80 -16.96
N MET A 329 -4.74 -5.15 -16.28
CA MET A 329 -4.81 -6.27 -15.33
C MET A 329 -4.42 -7.63 -15.91
N ASN A 330 -4.67 -7.87 -17.19
CA ASN A 330 -4.34 -9.11 -17.90
C ASN A 330 -3.14 -8.97 -18.86
N GLY A 331 -2.57 -7.77 -18.95
CA GLY A 331 -1.39 -7.46 -19.75
C GLY A 331 -0.08 -7.82 -19.06
N GLY A 332 1.00 -7.14 -19.44
CA GLY A 332 2.32 -7.30 -18.85
C GLY A 332 2.39 -6.85 -17.39
N MET A 333 1.50 -5.97 -16.94
CA MET A 333 1.44 -5.45 -15.57
C MET A 333 1.02 -6.54 -14.57
N LYS A 334 -0.14 -7.17 -14.77
CA LYS A 334 -0.79 -8.19 -13.93
C LYS A 334 -1.20 -7.66 -12.54
N ASP A 335 -0.24 -7.47 -11.64
CA ASP A 335 -0.39 -6.96 -10.28
C ASP A 335 0.90 -6.25 -9.80
N ILE A 336 0.85 -5.63 -8.64
CA ILE A 336 2.00 -4.90 -8.08
C ILE A 336 3.20 -5.81 -7.81
N LEU A 337 2.98 -7.05 -7.36
CA LEU A 337 4.06 -8.01 -7.09
C LEU A 337 4.79 -8.43 -8.37
N ASN A 338 4.06 -8.52 -9.49
CA ASN A 338 4.68 -8.74 -10.80
C ASN A 338 5.54 -7.54 -11.21
N VAL A 339 5.06 -6.31 -10.99
CA VAL A 339 5.84 -5.09 -11.25
C VAL A 339 7.07 -5.03 -10.36
N MET A 340 6.92 -5.22 -9.03
CA MET A 340 8.03 -5.28 -8.08
C MET A 340 9.07 -6.34 -8.46
N SER A 341 8.62 -7.52 -8.91
CA SER A 341 9.50 -8.60 -9.35
C SER A 341 10.34 -8.22 -10.56
N LYS A 342 9.84 -7.38 -11.49
CA LYS A 342 10.64 -6.84 -12.60
C LYS A 342 11.82 -6.04 -12.07
N PHE A 343 11.57 -5.12 -11.09
CA PHE A 343 12.63 -4.28 -10.54
C PHE A 343 13.66 -5.08 -9.73
N ILE A 344 13.26 -6.15 -9.01
CA ILE A 344 14.21 -7.08 -8.38
C ILE A 344 15.15 -7.71 -9.43
N ASN A 345 14.60 -8.18 -10.55
CA ASN A 345 15.39 -8.77 -11.62
C ASN A 345 16.21 -7.73 -12.41
N LEU A 346 15.82 -6.45 -12.36
CA LEU A 346 16.60 -5.30 -12.84
C LEU A 346 17.64 -4.82 -11.81
N LYS A 347 17.89 -5.60 -10.74
CA LYS A 347 18.91 -5.38 -9.71
C LYS A 347 18.64 -4.23 -8.73
N MET A 348 17.40 -3.77 -8.62
CA MET A 348 17.01 -2.90 -7.51
C MET A 348 17.05 -3.72 -6.21
N PRO A 349 17.72 -3.25 -5.14
CA PRO A 349 17.76 -3.98 -3.87
C PRO A 349 16.35 -4.25 -3.33
N LEU A 350 16.12 -5.46 -2.79
CA LEU A 350 14.80 -5.88 -2.32
C LEU A 350 14.20 -4.89 -1.32
N LYS A 351 15.00 -4.40 -0.35
CA LYS A 351 14.53 -3.38 0.61
C LYS A 351 14.05 -2.08 -0.06
N GLU A 352 14.69 -1.68 -1.17
CA GLU A 352 14.31 -0.49 -1.91
C GLU A 352 13.03 -0.73 -2.74
N VAL A 353 12.86 -1.93 -3.27
CA VAL A 353 11.63 -2.35 -3.96
C VAL A 353 10.45 -2.35 -2.95
N MET A 354 10.64 -2.92 -1.76
CA MET A 354 9.62 -2.89 -0.71
C MET A 354 9.32 -1.47 -0.25
N ALA A 355 10.35 -0.65 -0.04
CA ALA A 355 10.19 0.76 0.31
C ALA A 355 9.39 1.55 -0.74
N ALA A 356 9.62 1.28 -2.04
CA ALA A 356 8.96 1.93 -3.16
C ALA A 356 7.47 1.54 -3.32
N ALA A 357 7.02 0.50 -2.61
CA ALA A 357 5.62 0.06 -2.58
C ALA A 357 4.98 0.16 -1.17
N THR A 358 5.67 0.76 -0.18
CA THR A 358 5.17 0.92 1.20
C THR A 358 5.39 2.35 1.70
N TRP A 359 6.51 2.63 2.36
CA TRP A 359 6.80 3.90 3.01
C TRP A 359 6.98 5.08 2.06
N LYS A 360 7.66 4.88 0.94
CA LYS A 360 7.90 5.97 -0.03
C LYS A 360 6.58 6.52 -0.60
N PRO A 361 5.66 5.72 -1.18
CA PRO A 361 4.37 6.23 -1.63
C PRO A 361 3.55 6.85 -0.49
N ALA A 362 3.56 6.29 0.73
CA ALA A 362 2.88 6.91 1.88
C ALA A 362 3.37 8.34 2.14
N LYS A 363 4.68 8.58 2.08
CA LYS A 363 5.26 9.91 2.21
C LYS A 363 4.83 10.86 1.08
N TYR A 364 4.86 10.38 -0.17
CA TYR A 364 4.55 11.22 -1.33
C TYR A 364 3.09 11.67 -1.36
N ILE A 365 2.18 10.84 -0.86
CA ILE A 365 0.77 11.19 -0.70
C ILE A 365 0.46 11.86 0.66
N GLN A 366 1.49 12.24 1.44
CA GLN A 366 1.39 12.88 2.75
C GLN A 366 0.59 12.07 3.80
N ARG A 367 0.61 10.74 3.71
CA ARG A 367 -0.03 9.81 4.65
C ARG A 367 1.03 9.05 5.45
N SER A 368 1.77 9.81 6.28
CA SER A 368 2.82 9.27 7.14
C SER A 368 2.33 8.32 8.25
N ASP A 369 1.02 8.18 8.40
CA ASP A 369 0.33 7.19 9.22
C ASP A 369 0.28 5.78 8.58
N LEU A 370 0.68 5.65 7.31
CA LEU A 370 0.64 4.42 6.51
C LEU A 370 2.03 3.93 6.11
N GLY A 371 2.10 2.70 5.60
CA GLY A 371 3.31 2.14 4.98
C GLY A 371 4.42 1.78 5.96
N HIS A 372 4.09 1.55 7.24
CA HIS A 372 5.05 1.16 8.29
C HIS A 372 4.35 0.34 9.39
N LEU A 373 5.16 -0.32 10.23
CA LEU A 373 4.71 -1.15 11.35
C LEU A 373 5.21 -0.62 12.71
N SER A 374 5.29 0.70 12.87
CA SER A 374 5.56 1.29 14.20
C SER A 374 4.44 0.94 15.17
N GLU A 375 4.75 0.80 16.46
CA GLU A 375 3.73 0.62 17.50
C GLU A 375 2.65 1.70 17.44
N GLY A 376 1.39 1.30 17.60
CA GLY A 376 0.21 2.14 17.45
C GLY A 376 -0.27 2.36 16.01
N ALA A 377 0.54 2.02 15.00
CA ALA A 377 0.10 2.08 13.60
C ALA A 377 -1.01 1.07 13.32
N VAL A 378 -1.80 1.34 12.29
CA VAL A 378 -2.79 0.36 11.80
C VAL A 378 -2.08 -0.91 11.33
N ALA A 379 -2.62 -2.08 11.71
CA ALA A 379 -2.05 -3.38 11.35
C ALA A 379 -2.44 -3.76 9.92
N ASP A 380 -1.87 -3.05 8.95
CA ASP A 380 -1.89 -3.38 7.53
C ASP A 380 -0.57 -4.08 7.19
N ILE A 381 -0.61 -5.37 6.87
CA ILE A 381 0.58 -6.21 6.70
C ILE A 381 0.46 -7.07 5.44
N THR A 382 1.59 -7.24 4.75
CA THR A 382 1.72 -8.15 3.62
C THR A 382 2.81 -9.16 3.90
N ILE A 383 2.51 -10.43 3.72
CA ILE A 383 3.48 -11.53 3.79
C ILE A 383 3.65 -12.08 2.39
N VAL A 384 4.89 -12.14 1.91
CA VAL A 384 5.23 -12.59 0.57
C VAL A 384 6.32 -13.64 0.59
N GLN A 385 6.26 -14.55 -0.36
CA GLN A 385 7.33 -15.47 -0.68
C GLN A 385 8.19 -14.89 -1.82
N LEU A 386 9.51 -14.90 -1.67
CA LEU A 386 10.45 -14.63 -2.77
C LEU A 386 10.87 -15.96 -3.41
N GLN A 387 10.13 -16.37 -4.42
CA GLN A 387 10.41 -17.60 -5.16
C GLN A 387 11.65 -17.45 -6.06
N LYS A 388 12.48 -18.50 -6.08
CA LYS A 388 13.58 -18.66 -7.03
C LYS A 388 13.18 -19.63 -8.14
N GLY A 389 13.52 -19.32 -9.39
CA GLY A 389 13.16 -20.16 -10.54
C GLY A 389 13.44 -19.44 -11.86
N ASN A 390 12.85 -19.94 -12.94
CA ASN A 390 12.92 -19.33 -14.26
C ASN A 390 11.59 -18.67 -14.59
N PHE A 391 11.56 -17.35 -14.61
CA PHE A 391 10.36 -16.56 -14.85
C PHE A 391 10.50 -15.68 -16.07
N GLY A 392 9.38 -15.49 -16.80
CA GLY A 392 9.27 -14.53 -17.89
C GLY A 392 8.44 -13.32 -17.47
N PHE A 393 8.96 -12.12 -17.67
CA PHE A 393 8.27 -10.86 -17.43
C PHE A 393 8.04 -10.16 -18.77
N ILE A 394 6.84 -9.61 -18.95
CA ILE A 394 6.42 -8.99 -20.21
C ILE A 394 6.20 -7.50 -19.97
N ASP A 395 6.71 -6.66 -20.86
CA ASP A 395 6.41 -5.22 -20.90
C ASP A 395 5.16 -4.90 -21.74
N THR A 396 4.85 -3.62 -21.90
CA THR A 396 3.69 -3.18 -22.67
C THR A 396 3.89 -3.27 -24.19
N ALA A 397 5.14 -3.33 -24.66
CA ALA A 397 5.49 -3.62 -26.05
C ALA A 397 5.52 -5.14 -26.36
N ARG A 398 5.05 -5.99 -25.41
CA ARG A 398 5.06 -7.46 -25.50
C ARG A 398 6.47 -8.07 -25.60
N LYS A 399 7.50 -7.35 -25.17
CA LYS A 399 8.86 -7.90 -25.05
C LYS A 399 8.99 -8.66 -23.75
N LYS A 400 9.76 -9.76 -23.77
CA LYS A 400 9.96 -10.63 -22.60
C LYS A 400 11.36 -10.47 -22.04
N MET A 401 11.45 -10.17 -20.74
CA MET A 401 12.65 -10.27 -19.93
C MET A 401 12.63 -11.58 -19.14
N LEU A 402 13.77 -12.27 -19.07
CA LEU A 402 13.95 -13.42 -18.18
C LEU A 402 14.42 -12.94 -16.80
N GLY A 403 13.92 -13.60 -15.76
CA GLY A 403 14.30 -13.35 -14.39
C GLY A 403 14.35 -14.63 -13.58
N ASN A 404 15.00 -14.59 -12.42
CA ASN A 404 15.19 -15.74 -11.55
C ASN A 404 14.52 -15.60 -10.18
N GLN A 405 13.81 -14.49 -9.94
CA GLN A 405 13.11 -14.21 -8.70
C GLN A 405 11.70 -13.67 -8.98
N LYS A 406 10.74 -14.07 -8.16
CA LYS A 406 9.34 -13.62 -8.26
C LYS A 406 8.73 -13.53 -6.86
N LEU A 407 8.06 -12.42 -6.58
CA LEU A 407 7.24 -12.25 -5.37
C LEU A 407 5.86 -12.88 -5.57
N ILE A 408 5.40 -13.59 -4.55
CA ILE A 408 4.03 -14.16 -4.47
C ILE A 408 3.44 -13.77 -3.12
N CYS A 409 2.20 -13.30 -3.11
CA CYS A 409 1.47 -13.00 -1.87
C CYS A 409 1.06 -14.31 -1.19
N GLU A 410 1.49 -14.50 0.05
CA GLU A 410 1.05 -15.59 0.91
C GLU A 410 -0.13 -15.16 1.78
N LEU A 411 -0.05 -13.96 2.35
CA LEU A 411 -1.09 -13.49 3.26
C LEU A 411 -1.18 -11.96 3.25
N THR A 412 -2.39 -11.44 3.38
CA THR A 412 -2.66 -10.02 3.55
C THR A 412 -3.53 -9.77 4.77
N ILE A 413 -3.09 -8.87 5.63
CA ILE A 413 -3.82 -8.41 6.80
C ILE A 413 -4.19 -6.95 6.61
N ARG A 414 -5.46 -6.62 6.87
CA ARG A 414 -6.01 -5.27 6.79
C ARG A 414 -6.69 -4.90 8.10
N LYS A 415 -6.18 -3.88 8.80
CA LYS A 415 -6.65 -3.49 10.14
C LYS A 415 -6.65 -4.64 11.15
N GLY A 416 -5.67 -5.54 11.06
CA GLY A 416 -5.56 -6.70 11.94
C GLY A 416 -6.34 -7.94 11.48
N ASP A 417 -7.24 -7.80 10.50
CA ASP A 417 -8.01 -8.93 9.95
C ASP A 417 -7.28 -9.57 8.76
N VAL A 418 -7.22 -10.90 8.73
CA VAL A 418 -6.73 -11.66 7.57
C VAL A 418 -7.78 -11.53 6.47
N VAL A 419 -7.42 -10.89 5.35
CA VAL A 419 -8.31 -10.65 4.20
C VAL A 419 -7.95 -11.48 2.98
N TYR A 420 -6.77 -12.08 2.96
CA TYR A 420 -6.32 -13.05 1.96
C TYR A 420 -5.31 -14.00 2.59
N ASP A 421 -5.45 -15.28 2.31
CA ASP A 421 -4.57 -16.36 2.76
C ASP A 421 -4.48 -17.41 1.65
N LEU A 422 -3.32 -17.46 0.99
CA LEU A 422 -3.13 -18.31 -0.19
C LEU A 422 -3.11 -19.80 0.16
N ASN A 423 -2.39 -20.15 1.24
CA ASN A 423 -2.09 -21.53 1.61
C ASN A 423 -2.62 -21.93 2.98
N GLY A 424 -3.54 -21.16 3.57
CA GLY A 424 -4.10 -21.45 4.88
C GLY A 424 -3.14 -21.20 6.05
N LEU A 425 -2.17 -20.27 5.87
CA LEU A 425 -1.16 -19.95 6.88
C LEU A 425 -1.77 -19.49 8.21
N ALA A 426 -2.94 -18.86 8.12
CA ALA A 426 -3.71 -18.37 9.26
C ALA A 426 -4.88 -19.30 9.65
N SER A 427 -4.99 -20.49 9.09
CA SER A 427 -6.11 -21.41 9.31
C SER A 427 -5.68 -22.61 10.14
N SER A 428 -6.57 -23.13 11.00
CA SER A 428 -6.36 -24.41 11.70
C SER A 428 -6.46 -25.57 10.74
N LEU A 429 -5.85 -26.69 11.09
CA LEU A 429 -6.05 -27.91 10.33
C LEU A 429 -7.50 -28.39 10.45
N TRP A 430 -8.05 -29.00 9.39
CA TRP A 430 -9.44 -29.42 9.31
C TRP A 430 -9.84 -30.49 10.38
N ASN A 431 -8.86 -31.11 11.02
CA ASN A 431 -9.03 -32.16 12.01
C ASN A 431 -8.68 -31.73 13.46
N GLU A 432 -8.41 -30.46 13.66
CA GLU A 432 -8.27 -29.79 14.96
C GLU A 432 -9.57 -29.06 15.33
#